data_61d7387ef08e1032db8261d4fb1b5e48
#
_entry.id   61d7387ef08e1032db8261d4fb1b5e48
#
_cell.length_a   1.000
_cell.length_b   1.000
_cell.length_c   1.000
_cell.angle_alpha   90.00
_cell.angle_beta   90.00
_cell.angle_gamma   90.00
#
_symmetry.space_group_name_H-M   'P 1'
#
loop_
_entity.id
_entity.type
_entity.pdbx_description
1 polymer ?
#
loop_
_entity_poly.entity_id
_entity_poly.type
_entity_poly.pdbx_seq_one_letter_code
_entity_poly.pdbx_strand_id
1 'polypeptide(L)'
;MTTTLSGKTAVIIGGSGGIGAAAAQALAAEGATVVVTWRSNEAAANALLATLPGSSHLARRAVVEDSATLNALAADVERTLGRCDILVNTAGYTRPIPIGDLDALTDEFIDDMFKVNWRGQFAAIRAFAPLLKSSGDGLIVNVSSIAGLSGVGSNLAYAAIKAGIDTMTKSLARALAPAVRVMSVSPGVVATDFVPGRDAAALEKVAPTIPLKRVATAEDVGRAISACATHLTYSTGSLIVVDGGRAL
;
A
#
# COMPACT_ATOMS: atom_id res chain seq x y z
N MET A 1 -17.28 12.38 18.83
CA MET A 1 -16.27 11.33 19.02
C MET A 1 -14.91 11.93 18.67
N THR A 2 -13.93 11.84 19.54
CA THR A 2 -12.56 12.24 19.22
C THR A 2 -12.03 11.23 18.21
N THR A 3 -11.67 11.70 17.03
CA THR A 3 -11.07 10.85 15.98
C THR A 3 -9.66 10.44 16.39
N THR A 4 -9.34 9.15 16.26
CA THR A 4 -8.11 8.52 16.79
C THR A 4 -6.83 9.07 16.16
N LEU A 5 -6.91 9.56 14.89
CA LEU A 5 -5.78 10.09 14.12
C LEU A 5 -5.81 11.62 13.95
N SER A 6 -6.55 12.34 14.80
CA SER A 6 -6.58 13.80 14.77
C SER A 6 -5.18 14.38 14.96
N GLY A 7 -4.80 15.33 14.09
CA GLY A 7 -3.46 15.94 14.08
C GLY A 7 -2.34 15.06 13.51
N LYS A 8 -2.64 13.86 13.00
CA LYS A 8 -1.70 12.99 12.30
C LYS A 8 -1.75 13.22 10.78
N THR A 9 -0.61 13.05 10.12
CA THR A 9 -0.49 13.12 8.66
C THR A 9 -0.18 11.74 8.08
N ALA A 10 -1.01 11.29 7.13
CA ALA A 10 -0.82 10.04 6.41
C ALA A 10 -0.47 10.30 4.94
N VAL A 11 0.63 9.75 4.46
CA VAL A 11 1.05 9.81 3.05
C VAL A 11 0.79 8.45 2.40
N ILE A 12 0.02 8.44 1.31
CA ILE A 12 -0.34 7.22 0.58
C ILE A 12 0.30 7.25 -0.81
N ILE A 13 1.32 6.43 -0.97
CA ILE A 13 2.01 6.23 -2.25
C ILE A 13 1.15 5.32 -3.12
N GLY A 14 0.68 5.84 -4.28
CA GLY A 14 -0.30 5.15 -5.14
C GLY A 14 -1.73 5.33 -4.66
N GLY A 15 -2.03 6.45 -3.99
CA GLY A 15 -3.30 6.68 -3.32
C GLY A 15 -4.48 7.05 -4.21
N SER A 16 -4.30 7.25 -5.53
CA SER A 16 -5.37 7.77 -6.40
C SER A 16 -6.41 6.73 -6.86
N GLY A 17 -6.27 5.45 -6.47
CA GLY A 17 -7.22 4.41 -6.86
C GLY A 17 -7.11 3.13 -6.05
N GLY A 18 -8.05 2.23 -6.23
CA GLY A 18 -8.07 0.91 -5.62
C GLY A 18 -7.86 0.92 -4.11
N ILE A 19 -6.96 0.07 -3.64
CA ILE A 19 -6.61 -0.06 -2.21
C ILE A 19 -6.09 1.27 -1.64
N GLY A 20 -5.32 2.05 -2.41
CA GLY A 20 -4.78 3.33 -1.95
C GLY A 20 -5.88 4.36 -1.67
N ALA A 21 -6.89 4.45 -2.52
CA ALA A 21 -8.05 5.33 -2.30
C ALA A 21 -8.85 4.91 -1.06
N ALA A 22 -9.09 3.60 -0.90
CA ALA A 22 -9.78 3.08 0.27
C ALA A 22 -8.99 3.31 1.58
N ALA A 23 -7.65 3.20 1.54
CA ALA A 23 -6.81 3.55 2.67
C ALA A 23 -6.89 5.05 3.01
N ALA A 24 -6.89 5.92 1.99
CA ALA A 24 -7.07 7.35 2.17
C ALA A 24 -8.40 7.68 2.86
N GLN A 25 -9.49 7.08 2.39
CA GLN A 25 -10.82 7.25 2.98
C GLN A 25 -10.86 6.76 4.43
N ALA A 26 -10.34 5.57 4.70
CA ALA A 26 -10.35 4.99 6.04
C ALA A 26 -9.52 5.82 7.04
N LEU A 27 -8.33 6.30 6.65
CA LEU A 27 -7.48 7.12 7.52
C LEU A 27 -8.04 8.53 7.72
N ALA A 28 -8.66 9.13 6.68
CA ALA A 28 -9.33 10.42 6.79
C ALA A 28 -10.57 10.33 7.70
N ALA A 29 -11.33 9.22 7.65
CA ALA A 29 -12.47 8.99 8.55
C ALA A 29 -12.05 8.92 10.02
N GLU A 30 -10.82 8.48 10.31
CA GLU A 30 -10.21 8.50 11.65
C GLU A 30 -9.59 9.87 12.01
N GLY A 31 -9.70 10.87 11.14
CA GLY A 31 -9.27 12.26 11.39
C GLY A 31 -7.86 12.60 10.92
N ALA A 32 -7.17 11.73 10.19
CA ALA A 32 -5.86 12.05 9.63
C ALA A 32 -5.96 13.08 8.49
N THR A 33 -5.00 13.98 8.41
CA THR A 33 -4.72 14.71 7.17
C THR A 33 -4.04 13.76 6.19
N VAL A 34 -4.58 13.66 4.97
CA VAL A 34 -4.12 12.69 3.98
C VAL A 34 -3.41 13.36 2.82
N VAL A 35 -2.26 12.85 2.43
CA VAL A 35 -1.55 13.19 1.20
C VAL A 35 -1.65 12.00 0.24
N VAL A 36 -2.42 12.16 -0.82
CA VAL A 36 -2.61 11.15 -1.86
C VAL A 36 -1.62 11.37 -2.98
N THR A 37 -0.88 10.34 -3.39
CA THR A 37 0.00 10.49 -4.55
C THR A 37 -0.59 9.87 -5.81
N TRP A 38 -0.26 10.50 -6.94
CA TRP A 38 -0.62 10.06 -8.28
C TRP A 38 0.62 10.05 -9.20
N ARG A 39 0.59 9.22 -10.25
CA ARG A 39 1.66 9.16 -11.26
C ARG A 39 1.24 9.90 -12.54
N SER A 40 0.07 9.58 -13.08
CA SER A 40 -0.44 10.08 -14.36
C SER A 40 -1.89 10.58 -14.31
N ASN A 41 -2.65 10.27 -13.26
CA ASN A 41 -4.06 10.65 -13.16
C ASN A 41 -4.29 11.60 -11.98
N GLU A 42 -4.00 12.89 -12.21
CA GLU A 42 -4.25 13.96 -11.24
C GLU A 42 -5.74 14.17 -10.96
N ALA A 43 -6.56 14.06 -11.99
CA ALA A 43 -8.01 14.26 -11.85
C ALA A 43 -8.63 13.25 -10.89
N ALA A 44 -8.24 11.98 -10.95
CA ALA A 44 -8.71 10.96 -10.01
C ALA A 44 -8.25 11.25 -8.57
N ALA A 45 -7.02 11.73 -8.37
CA ALA A 45 -6.55 12.11 -7.05
C ALA A 45 -7.34 13.29 -6.47
N ASN A 46 -7.59 14.33 -7.25
CA ASN A 46 -8.37 15.48 -6.82
C ASN A 46 -9.85 15.12 -6.57
N ALA A 47 -10.45 14.27 -7.41
CA ALA A 47 -11.81 13.76 -7.19
C ALA A 47 -11.92 12.98 -5.87
N LEU A 48 -10.91 12.15 -5.56
CA LEU A 48 -10.86 11.44 -4.28
C LEU A 48 -10.81 12.43 -3.11
N LEU A 49 -9.93 13.45 -3.16
CA LEU A 49 -9.83 14.44 -2.08
C LEU A 49 -11.17 15.12 -1.77
N ALA A 50 -11.98 15.40 -2.79
CA ALA A 50 -13.30 16.02 -2.62
C ALA A 50 -14.31 15.15 -1.85
N THR A 51 -14.04 13.84 -1.73
CA THR A 51 -14.89 12.88 -0.99
C THR A 51 -14.42 12.61 0.42
N LEU A 52 -13.18 13.01 0.78
CA LEU A 52 -12.61 12.74 2.09
C LEU A 52 -13.23 13.64 3.16
N PRO A 53 -13.56 13.08 4.34
CA PRO A 53 -14.00 13.89 5.48
C PRO A 53 -12.84 14.71 6.04
N GLY A 54 -13.11 15.95 6.41
CA GLY A 54 -12.10 16.89 6.91
C GLY A 54 -11.63 17.89 5.87
N SER A 55 -10.53 18.55 6.15
CA SER A 55 -9.93 19.56 5.27
C SER A 55 -8.40 19.39 5.25
N SER A 56 -7.75 20.15 4.38
CA SER A 56 -6.27 20.18 4.29
C SER A 56 -5.62 18.92 3.70
N HIS A 57 -6.41 18.04 3.05
CA HIS A 57 -5.87 16.93 2.28
C HIS A 57 -5.16 17.44 1.02
N LEU A 58 -4.12 16.73 0.59
CA LEU A 58 -3.30 17.13 -0.54
C LEU A 58 -3.20 16.03 -1.59
N ALA A 59 -3.22 16.40 -2.87
CA ALA A 59 -2.80 15.54 -3.97
C ALA A 59 -1.42 15.97 -4.47
N ARG A 60 -0.51 15.03 -4.65
CA ARG A 60 0.87 15.29 -5.10
C ARG A 60 1.32 14.27 -6.13
N ARG A 61 2.05 14.73 -7.13
CA ARG A 61 2.66 13.82 -8.10
C ARG A 61 3.88 13.14 -7.49
N ALA A 62 3.97 11.80 -7.62
CA ALA A 62 5.16 11.03 -7.27
C ALA A 62 5.32 9.83 -8.21
N VAL A 63 6.55 9.59 -8.64
CA VAL A 63 6.94 8.48 -9.50
C VAL A 63 7.86 7.58 -8.67
N VAL A 64 7.40 6.39 -8.31
CA VAL A 64 8.13 5.52 -7.37
C VAL A 64 9.45 5.00 -7.93
N GLU A 65 9.59 4.97 -9.26
CA GLU A 65 10.82 4.62 -9.97
C GLU A 65 11.89 5.72 -9.91
N ASP A 66 11.48 6.94 -9.56
CA ASP A 66 12.35 8.11 -9.47
C ASP A 66 12.45 8.61 -8.01
N SER A 67 13.59 8.33 -7.39
CA SER A 67 13.84 8.73 -6.00
C SER A 67 13.87 10.25 -5.81
N ALA A 68 14.16 11.04 -6.86
CA ALA A 68 14.17 12.49 -6.75
C ALA A 68 12.75 13.03 -6.51
N THR A 69 11.74 12.46 -7.18
CA THR A 69 10.33 12.85 -6.97
C THR A 69 9.84 12.48 -5.56
N LEU A 70 10.30 11.37 -5.00
CA LEU A 70 9.96 10.95 -3.64
C LEU A 70 10.62 11.85 -2.58
N ASN A 71 11.86 12.22 -2.79
CA ASN A 71 12.56 13.17 -1.91
C ASN A 71 11.90 14.57 -1.96
N ALA A 72 11.53 15.03 -3.15
CA ALA A 72 10.80 16.29 -3.32
C ALA A 72 9.42 16.24 -2.64
N LEU A 73 8.71 15.11 -2.73
CA LEU A 73 7.45 14.90 -2.03
C LEU A 73 7.64 14.98 -0.52
N ALA A 74 8.66 14.30 0.05
CA ALA A 74 8.91 14.34 1.48
C ALA A 74 9.22 15.75 1.98
N ALA A 75 10.04 16.51 1.23
CA ALA A 75 10.35 17.91 1.53
C ALA A 75 9.10 18.82 1.41
N ASP A 76 8.22 18.58 0.43
CA ASP A 76 6.97 19.34 0.31
C ASP A 76 6.00 19.04 1.48
N VAL A 77 5.87 17.78 1.89
CA VAL A 77 5.06 17.38 3.05
C VAL A 77 5.61 18.02 4.33
N GLU A 78 6.92 18.00 4.53
CA GLU A 78 7.57 18.65 5.68
C GLU A 78 7.28 20.16 5.69
N ARG A 79 7.48 20.84 4.58
CA ARG A 79 7.26 22.28 4.44
C ARG A 79 5.78 22.67 4.64
N THR A 80 4.84 21.87 4.15
CA THR A 80 3.41 22.22 4.09
C THR A 80 2.63 21.76 5.32
N LEU A 81 2.96 20.59 5.86
CA LEU A 81 2.24 19.95 6.97
C LEU A 81 3.10 19.76 8.22
N GLY A 82 4.43 19.95 8.11
CA GLY A 82 5.38 19.87 9.22
C GLY A 82 5.65 18.46 9.75
N ARG A 83 4.94 17.42 9.25
CA ARG A 83 5.02 16.05 9.78
C ARG A 83 4.56 14.98 8.81
N CYS A 84 5.03 13.77 9.04
CA CYS A 84 4.45 12.54 8.49
C CYS A 84 4.44 11.48 9.59
N ASP A 85 3.27 10.95 9.93
CA ASP A 85 3.09 9.93 10.97
C ASP A 85 2.88 8.55 10.38
N ILE A 86 2.24 8.48 9.22
CA ILE A 86 1.85 7.24 8.57
C ILE A 86 2.27 7.28 7.12
N LEU A 87 3.02 6.28 6.67
CA LEU A 87 3.35 6.04 5.27
C LEU A 87 2.69 4.74 4.82
N VAL A 88 1.84 4.81 3.80
CA VAL A 88 1.20 3.64 3.20
C VAL A 88 1.73 3.44 1.78
N ASN A 89 2.38 2.32 1.51
CA ASN A 89 2.90 1.96 0.21
C ASN A 89 1.93 1.03 -0.51
N THR A 90 1.15 1.57 -1.46
CA THR A 90 0.21 0.80 -2.30
C THR A 90 0.60 0.77 -3.77
N ALA A 91 1.53 1.62 -4.19
CA ALA A 91 1.95 1.69 -5.59
C ALA A 91 2.58 0.37 -6.05
N GLY A 92 2.18 -0.06 -7.22
CA GLY A 92 2.67 -1.26 -7.86
C GLY A 92 1.87 -1.60 -9.11
N TYR A 93 2.34 -2.59 -9.85
CA TYR A 93 1.63 -3.15 -10.99
C TYR A 93 1.96 -4.62 -11.16
N THR A 94 1.18 -5.31 -11.98
CA THR A 94 1.43 -6.68 -12.39
C THR A 94 0.83 -6.96 -13.77
N ARG A 95 1.18 -8.10 -14.35
CA ARG A 95 0.59 -8.66 -15.54
C ARG A 95 0.38 -10.16 -15.33
N PRO A 96 -0.77 -10.74 -15.67
CA PRO A 96 -0.95 -12.18 -15.61
C PRO A 96 -0.01 -12.89 -16.59
N ILE A 97 0.82 -13.79 -16.06
CA ILE A 97 1.66 -14.72 -16.82
C ILE A 97 1.56 -16.08 -16.12
N PRO A 98 1.16 -17.16 -16.80
CA PRO A 98 1.12 -18.48 -16.21
C PRO A 98 2.48 -18.86 -15.61
N ILE A 99 2.48 -19.45 -14.42
CA ILE A 99 3.74 -19.76 -13.68
C ILE A 99 4.64 -20.72 -14.48
N GLY A 100 4.05 -21.61 -15.29
CA GLY A 100 4.79 -22.54 -16.15
C GLY A 100 5.33 -21.94 -17.44
N ASP A 101 4.94 -20.72 -17.81
CA ASP A 101 5.42 -20.03 -19.01
C ASP A 101 6.64 -19.17 -18.67
N LEU A 102 7.80 -19.82 -18.60
CA LEU A 102 9.04 -19.18 -18.20
C LEU A 102 9.55 -18.18 -19.24
N ASP A 103 9.31 -18.43 -20.51
CA ASP A 103 9.79 -17.57 -21.61
C ASP A 103 8.99 -16.24 -21.68
N ALA A 104 7.72 -16.24 -21.28
CA ALA A 104 6.92 -15.02 -21.22
C ALA A 104 7.31 -14.09 -20.06
N LEU A 105 8.08 -14.58 -19.10
CA LEU A 105 8.59 -13.80 -17.96
C LEU A 105 10.01 -13.29 -18.29
N THR A 106 10.09 -12.24 -19.12
CA THR A 106 11.39 -11.70 -19.59
C THR A 106 12.16 -10.99 -18.50
N ASP A 107 13.48 -10.88 -18.66
CA ASP A 107 14.37 -10.20 -17.72
C ASP A 107 13.97 -8.73 -17.51
N GLU A 108 13.63 -8.02 -18.59
CA GLU A 108 13.21 -6.62 -18.54
C GLU A 108 11.91 -6.45 -17.75
N PHE A 109 10.97 -7.39 -17.87
CA PHE A 109 9.73 -7.33 -17.11
C PHE A 109 9.95 -7.61 -15.62
N ILE A 110 10.85 -8.55 -15.31
CA ILE A 110 11.26 -8.83 -13.91
C ILE A 110 11.90 -7.58 -13.31
N ASP A 111 12.86 -6.96 -14.00
CA ASP A 111 13.57 -5.78 -13.55
C ASP A 111 12.63 -4.59 -13.32
N ASP A 112 11.74 -4.32 -14.27
CA ASP A 112 10.75 -3.25 -14.16
C ASP A 112 9.77 -3.48 -13.01
N MET A 113 9.28 -4.72 -12.82
CA MET A 113 8.42 -5.05 -11.69
C MET A 113 9.14 -4.88 -10.36
N PHE A 114 10.40 -5.34 -10.25
CA PHE A 114 11.20 -5.16 -9.05
C PHE A 114 11.45 -3.68 -8.77
N LYS A 115 11.79 -2.92 -9.80
CA LYS A 115 12.01 -1.47 -9.72
C LYS A 115 10.80 -0.72 -9.18
N VAL A 116 9.60 -1.02 -9.68
CA VAL A 116 8.37 -0.35 -9.24
C VAL A 116 7.89 -0.88 -7.89
N ASN A 117 7.71 -2.21 -7.78
CA ASN A 117 6.97 -2.80 -6.67
C ASN A 117 7.79 -2.95 -5.39
N TRP A 118 9.12 -3.18 -5.49
CA TRP A 118 9.98 -3.36 -4.32
C TRP A 118 10.87 -2.16 -4.07
N ARG A 119 11.72 -1.81 -5.06
CA ARG A 119 12.65 -0.69 -4.93
C ARG A 119 11.92 0.64 -4.73
N GLY A 120 10.79 0.82 -5.42
CA GLY A 120 9.96 2.02 -5.29
C GLY A 120 9.38 2.18 -3.87
N GLN A 121 8.88 1.11 -3.27
CA GLN A 121 8.42 1.15 -1.87
C GLN A 121 9.58 1.46 -0.91
N PHE A 122 10.73 0.81 -1.10
CA PHE A 122 11.93 1.10 -0.28
C PHE A 122 12.40 2.56 -0.45
N ALA A 123 12.37 3.10 -1.65
CA ALA A 123 12.72 4.49 -1.92
C ALA A 123 11.79 5.48 -1.22
N ALA A 124 10.48 5.21 -1.21
CA ALA A 124 9.52 6.01 -0.46
C ALA A 124 9.78 5.92 1.06
N ILE A 125 10.02 4.73 1.59
CA ILE A 125 10.38 4.56 3.00
C ILE A 125 11.64 5.37 3.36
N ARG A 126 12.67 5.30 2.53
CA ARG A 126 13.92 6.04 2.75
C ARG A 126 13.70 7.55 2.75
N ALA A 127 12.87 8.07 1.85
CA ALA A 127 12.57 9.50 1.76
C ALA A 127 11.78 10.00 2.99
N PHE A 128 10.84 9.21 3.49
CA PHE A 128 9.98 9.60 4.61
C PHE A 128 10.49 9.16 6.00
N ALA A 129 11.51 8.31 6.08
CA ALA A 129 12.03 7.81 7.36
C ALA A 129 12.43 8.92 8.36
N PRO A 130 13.05 10.06 7.96
CA PRO A 130 13.33 11.15 8.89
C PRO A 130 12.06 11.73 9.53
N LEU A 131 11.03 12.03 8.73
CA LEU A 131 9.75 12.57 9.21
C LEU A 131 8.99 11.58 10.09
N LEU A 132 8.97 10.30 9.71
CA LEU A 132 8.36 9.23 10.50
C LEU A 132 9.05 9.06 11.86
N LYS A 133 10.38 9.15 11.91
CA LYS A 133 11.12 9.10 13.18
C LYS A 133 10.85 10.32 14.05
N SER A 134 10.80 11.52 13.46
CA SER A 134 10.56 12.76 14.21
C SER A 134 9.13 12.87 14.74
N SER A 135 8.18 12.11 14.19
CA SER A 135 6.80 12.07 14.69
C SER A 135 6.67 11.41 16.07
N GLY A 136 7.66 10.58 16.47
CA GLY A 136 7.72 9.88 17.77
C GLY A 136 6.86 8.61 17.84
N ASP A 137 5.92 8.40 16.90
CA ASP A 137 5.04 7.23 16.79
C ASP A 137 4.75 6.98 15.31
N GLY A 138 5.82 6.80 14.53
CA GLY A 138 5.73 6.58 13.09
C GLY A 138 5.18 5.19 12.74
N LEU A 139 4.43 5.11 11.64
CA LEU A 139 3.95 3.84 11.09
C LEU A 139 4.22 3.75 9.59
N ILE A 140 4.74 2.63 9.16
CA ILE A 140 4.82 2.24 7.75
C ILE A 140 3.91 1.03 7.53
N VAL A 141 3.03 1.10 6.54
CA VAL A 141 2.21 -0.03 6.10
C VAL A 141 2.54 -0.33 4.64
N ASN A 142 3.14 -1.48 4.40
CA ASN A 142 3.43 -1.97 3.05
C ASN A 142 2.28 -2.87 2.56
N VAL A 143 1.75 -2.61 1.37
CA VAL A 143 0.78 -3.51 0.76
C VAL A 143 1.52 -4.62 -0.01
N SER A 144 1.51 -5.81 0.59
CA SER A 144 2.05 -7.04 0.01
C SER A 144 0.96 -7.82 -0.75
N SER A 145 0.92 -9.13 -0.61
CA SER A 145 -0.08 -10.03 -1.17
C SER A 145 0.08 -11.42 -0.57
N ILE A 146 -1.01 -12.21 -0.51
CA ILE A 146 -0.92 -13.66 -0.23
C ILE A 146 -0.05 -14.40 -1.25
N ALA A 147 0.19 -13.83 -2.44
CA ALA A 147 1.11 -14.40 -3.41
C ALA A 147 2.53 -14.56 -2.85
N GLY A 148 2.97 -13.64 -1.97
CA GLY A 148 4.26 -13.75 -1.27
C GLY A 148 4.32 -14.88 -0.24
N LEU A 149 3.17 -15.36 0.24
CA LEU A 149 3.08 -16.46 1.20
C LEU A 149 2.94 -17.82 0.50
N SER A 150 2.11 -17.88 -0.54
CA SER A 150 1.73 -19.13 -1.19
C SER A 150 2.56 -19.45 -2.45
N GLY A 151 3.27 -18.47 -3.02
CA GLY A 151 3.90 -18.60 -4.32
C GLY A 151 2.92 -18.57 -5.50
N VAL A 152 1.62 -18.44 -5.24
CA VAL A 152 0.57 -18.40 -6.26
C VAL A 152 0.08 -16.97 -6.45
N GLY A 153 0.28 -16.41 -7.64
CA GLY A 153 -0.06 -15.03 -7.94
C GLY A 153 -0.30 -14.79 -9.43
N SER A 154 -0.25 -13.53 -9.85
CA SER A 154 -0.38 -13.14 -11.26
C SER A 154 0.79 -13.62 -12.12
N ASN A 155 1.98 -13.77 -11.55
CA ASN A 155 3.16 -14.37 -12.13
C ASN A 155 4.20 -14.69 -11.02
N LEU A 156 5.25 -15.42 -11.38
CA LEU A 156 6.31 -15.85 -10.45
C LEU A 156 7.09 -14.66 -9.86
N ALA A 157 7.48 -13.67 -10.67
CA ALA A 157 8.23 -12.52 -10.20
C ALA A 157 7.40 -11.67 -9.23
N TYR A 158 6.11 -11.52 -9.47
CA TYR A 158 5.19 -10.85 -8.54
C TYR A 158 5.17 -11.53 -7.17
N ALA A 159 5.06 -12.85 -7.13
CA ALA A 159 5.07 -13.61 -5.89
C ALA A 159 6.40 -13.43 -5.13
N ALA A 160 7.54 -13.53 -5.82
CA ALA A 160 8.87 -13.33 -5.25
C ALA A 160 9.05 -11.90 -4.69
N ILE A 161 8.60 -10.88 -5.43
CA ILE A 161 8.65 -9.47 -5.01
C ILE A 161 7.81 -9.26 -3.75
N LYS A 162 6.61 -9.84 -3.67
CA LYS A 162 5.73 -9.71 -2.50
C LYS A 162 6.30 -10.41 -1.27
N ALA A 163 6.92 -11.57 -1.43
CA ALA A 163 7.70 -12.21 -0.37
C ALA A 163 8.87 -11.33 0.09
N GLY A 164 9.56 -10.67 -0.86
CA GLY A 164 10.61 -9.70 -0.57
C GLY A 164 10.12 -8.48 0.20
N ILE A 165 8.89 -7.99 -0.05
CA ILE A 165 8.25 -6.91 0.73
C ILE A 165 7.99 -7.36 2.17
N ASP A 166 7.53 -8.59 2.38
CA ASP A 166 7.28 -9.14 3.71
C ASP A 166 8.58 -9.28 4.52
N THR A 167 9.67 -9.70 3.86
CA THR A 167 11.00 -9.75 4.46
C THR A 167 11.53 -8.35 4.77
N MET A 168 11.40 -7.39 3.84
CA MET A 168 11.77 -5.99 4.06
C MET A 168 11.01 -5.39 5.26
N THR A 169 9.72 -5.68 5.39
CA THR A 169 8.88 -5.25 6.52
C THR A 169 9.47 -5.71 7.86
N LYS A 170 9.83 -6.99 7.98
CA LYS A 170 10.44 -7.56 9.20
C LYS A 170 11.80 -6.93 9.52
N SER A 171 12.63 -6.72 8.50
CA SER A 171 13.96 -6.12 8.66
C SER A 171 13.88 -4.66 9.11
N LEU A 172 13.01 -3.87 8.48
CA LEU A 172 12.81 -2.47 8.82
C LEU A 172 12.12 -2.30 10.17
N ALA A 173 11.23 -3.21 10.57
CA ALA A 173 10.62 -3.20 11.90
C ALA A 173 11.68 -3.27 13.01
N ARG A 174 12.73 -4.09 12.82
CA ARG A 174 13.86 -4.14 13.77
C ARG A 174 14.73 -2.89 13.72
N ALA A 175 15.00 -2.39 12.52
CA ALA A 175 15.93 -1.29 12.31
C ALA A 175 15.37 0.08 12.73
N LEU A 176 14.04 0.26 12.67
CA LEU A 176 13.39 1.55 12.92
C LEU A 176 12.70 1.65 14.29
N ALA A 177 12.54 0.53 14.99
CA ALA A 177 12.02 0.52 16.36
C ALA A 177 12.97 1.27 17.32
N PRO A 178 12.48 1.92 18.38
CA PRO A 178 11.05 2.03 18.73
C PRO A 178 10.32 3.19 18.04
N ALA A 179 11.02 4.04 17.27
CA ALA A 179 10.48 5.27 16.72
C ALA A 179 9.44 5.04 15.61
N VAL A 180 9.56 3.95 14.86
CA VAL A 180 8.67 3.63 13.73
C VAL A 180 8.30 2.16 13.76
N ARG A 181 7.00 1.87 13.74
CA ARG A 181 6.45 0.53 13.49
C ARG A 181 6.36 0.28 11.99
N VAL A 182 6.65 -0.93 11.57
CA VAL A 182 6.55 -1.33 10.15
C VAL A 182 5.72 -2.60 10.04
N MET A 183 4.65 -2.54 9.27
CA MET A 183 3.70 -3.64 9.09
C MET A 183 3.46 -3.92 7.61
N SER A 184 3.00 -5.10 7.29
CA SER A 184 2.55 -5.50 5.96
C SER A 184 1.07 -5.88 6.03
N VAL A 185 0.28 -5.42 5.05
CA VAL A 185 -1.06 -5.91 4.78
C VAL A 185 -1.01 -6.72 3.49
N SER A 186 -1.44 -7.98 3.56
CA SER A 186 -1.33 -8.98 2.49
C SER A 186 -2.72 -9.39 2.01
N PRO A 187 -3.29 -8.67 1.00
CA PRO A 187 -4.59 -9.00 0.47
C PRO A 187 -4.59 -10.30 -0.34
N GLY A 188 -5.75 -10.93 -0.40
CA GLY A 188 -6.10 -11.94 -1.39
C GLY A 188 -6.54 -11.33 -2.72
N VAL A 189 -7.62 -11.90 -3.30
CA VAL A 189 -8.24 -11.32 -4.51
C VAL A 189 -9.11 -10.15 -4.10
N VAL A 190 -8.82 -8.97 -4.67
CA VAL A 190 -9.54 -7.72 -4.42
C VAL A 190 -10.19 -7.25 -5.72
N ALA A 191 -11.42 -6.77 -5.65
CA ALA A 191 -12.16 -6.20 -6.77
C ALA A 191 -11.62 -4.80 -7.11
N THR A 192 -10.56 -4.76 -7.92
CA THR A 192 -9.91 -3.55 -8.43
C THR A 192 -9.31 -3.82 -9.81
N ASP A 193 -8.96 -2.77 -10.53
CA ASP A 193 -8.31 -2.83 -11.85
C ASP A 193 -6.81 -3.16 -11.80
N PHE A 194 -6.28 -3.56 -10.63
CA PHE A 194 -4.85 -3.82 -10.44
C PHE A 194 -4.32 -4.95 -11.31
N VAL A 195 -5.12 -5.99 -11.56
CA VAL A 195 -4.75 -7.11 -12.43
C VAL A 195 -5.47 -6.95 -13.76
N PRO A 196 -4.75 -6.61 -14.86
CA PRO A 196 -5.36 -6.46 -16.18
C PRO A 196 -6.14 -7.70 -16.61
N GLY A 197 -7.31 -7.50 -17.21
CA GLY A 197 -8.18 -8.57 -17.70
C GLY A 197 -8.98 -9.33 -16.64
N ARG A 198 -8.92 -8.91 -15.37
CA ARG A 198 -9.75 -9.48 -14.31
C ARG A 198 -11.07 -8.69 -14.21
N ASP A 199 -12.04 -9.09 -15.02
CA ASP A 199 -13.38 -8.49 -15.06
C ASP A 199 -14.30 -9.06 -13.95
N ALA A 200 -15.55 -8.56 -13.91
CA ALA A 200 -16.55 -9.01 -12.94
C ALA A 200 -16.84 -10.51 -13.05
N ALA A 201 -16.89 -11.06 -14.28
CA ALA A 201 -17.14 -12.49 -14.50
C ALA A 201 -16.00 -13.36 -13.96
N ALA A 202 -14.74 -12.90 -14.08
CA ALA A 202 -13.59 -13.57 -13.47
C ALA A 202 -13.66 -13.53 -11.95
N LEU A 203 -14.09 -12.41 -11.34
CA LEU A 203 -14.26 -12.28 -9.90
C LEU A 203 -15.38 -13.19 -9.37
N GLU A 204 -16.51 -13.29 -10.07
CA GLU A 204 -17.62 -14.18 -9.72
C GLU A 204 -17.21 -15.66 -9.71
N LYS A 205 -16.35 -16.09 -10.66
CA LYS A 205 -15.81 -17.46 -10.68
C LYS A 205 -14.86 -17.76 -9.51
N VAL A 206 -14.17 -16.75 -9.01
CA VAL A 206 -13.22 -16.89 -7.89
C VAL A 206 -13.93 -16.88 -6.55
N ALA A 207 -14.99 -16.11 -6.36
CA ALA A 207 -15.68 -15.93 -5.10
C ALA A 207 -16.07 -17.26 -4.39
N PRO A 208 -16.63 -18.29 -5.05
CA PRO A 208 -16.96 -19.57 -4.43
C PRO A 208 -15.74 -20.36 -3.91
N THR A 209 -14.54 -20.08 -4.41
CA THR A 209 -13.30 -20.76 -4.00
C THR A 209 -12.69 -20.17 -2.73
N ILE A 210 -13.17 -19.00 -2.30
CA ILE A 210 -12.73 -18.33 -1.08
C ILE A 210 -13.60 -18.82 0.08
N PRO A 211 -13.05 -19.18 1.26
CA PRO A 211 -13.85 -19.63 2.40
C PRO A 211 -14.98 -18.67 2.80
N LEU A 212 -14.75 -17.35 2.79
CA LEU A 212 -15.79 -16.34 3.05
C LEU A 212 -16.76 -16.12 1.87
N LYS A 213 -16.66 -16.90 0.78
CA LYS A 213 -17.58 -16.92 -0.37
C LYS A 213 -17.79 -15.58 -1.06
N ARG A 214 -16.86 -14.67 -0.92
CA ARG A 214 -16.81 -13.40 -1.63
C ARG A 214 -15.38 -12.97 -1.93
N VAL A 215 -15.22 -12.15 -2.94
CA VAL A 215 -13.98 -11.40 -3.21
C VAL A 215 -13.90 -10.23 -2.22
N ALA A 216 -12.70 -9.85 -1.80
CA ALA A 216 -12.50 -8.66 -0.98
C ALA A 216 -12.77 -7.39 -1.78
N THR A 217 -13.29 -6.37 -1.13
CA THR A 217 -13.36 -5.00 -1.67
C THR A 217 -12.09 -4.22 -1.30
N ALA A 218 -11.85 -3.10 -1.96
CA ALA A 218 -10.76 -2.21 -1.58
C ALA A 218 -10.90 -1.70 -0.14
N GLU A 219 -12.15 -1.49 0.31
CA GLU A 219 -12.48 -1.03 1.66
C GLU A 219 -12.14 -2.09 2.73
N ASP A 220 -12.25 -3.39 2.44
CA ASP A 220 -11.81 -4.43 3.37
C ASP A 220 -10.32 -4.27 3.70
N VAL A 221 -9.52 -3.97 2.68
CA VAL A 221 -8.07 -3.74 2.82
C VAL A 221 -7.78 -2.38 3.46
N GLY A 222 -8.51 -1.33 3.08
CA GLY A 222 -8.42 0.02 3.65
C GLY A 222 -8.66 0.01 5.16
N ARG A 223 -9.69 -0.72 5.62
CA ARG A 223 -9.97 -0.91 7.06
C ARG A 223 -8.84 -1.63 7.79
N ALA A 224 -8.23 -2.64 7.19
CA ALA A 224 -7.08 -3.33 7.79
C ALA A 224 -5.86 -2.40 7.91
N ILE A 225 -5.61 -1.54 6.91
CA ILE A 225 -4.57 -0.52 6.95
C ILE A 225 -4.86 0.49 8.08
N SER A 226 -6.09 0.98 8.20
CA SER A 226 -6.48 1.88 9.29
C SER A 226 -6.33 1.20 10.66
N ALA A 227 -6.68 -0.08 10.80
CA ALA A 227 -6.50 -0.83 12.03
C ALA A 227 -5.03 -0.94 12.46
N CYS A 228 -4.07 -0.99 11.52
CA CYS A 228 -2.64 -0.93 11.84
C CYS A 228 -2.26 0.39 12.55
N ALA A 229 -2.94 1.49 12.20
CA ALA A 229 -2.70 2.80 12.80
C ALA A 229 -3.45 3.00 14.14
N THR A 230 -4.66 2.46 14.26
CA THR A 230 -5.59 2.78 15.35
C THR A 230 -5.67 1.72 16.45
N HIS A 231 -5.56 0.42 16.08
CA HIS A 231 -5.82 -0.71 16.98
C HIS A 231 -4.60 -1.59 17.23
N LEU A 232 -3.71 -1.77 16.25
CA LEU A 232 -2.56 -2.67 16.36
C LEU A 232 -1.30 -1.93 16.86
N THR A 233 -1.43 -1.12 17.89
CA THR A 233 -0.38 -0.22 18.38
C THR A 233 0.84 -0.93 19.00
N TYR A 234 0.68 -2.20 19.43
CA TYR A 234 1.78 -3.03 19.95
C TYR A 234 2.26 -4.08 18.94
N SER A 235 2.11 -3.77 17.63
CA SER A 235 2.51 -4.67 16.54
C SER A 235 3.53 -3.99 15.64
N THR A 236 4.64 -4.69 15.35
CA THR A 236 5.64 -4.31 14.34
C THR A 236 6.24 -5.57 13.72
N GLY A 237 6.64 -5.53 12.45
CA GLY A 237 7.12 -6.69 11.70
C GLY A 237 6.04 -7.72 11.35
N SER A 238 4.77 -7.42 11.63
CA SER A 238 3.64 -8.33 11.44
C SER A 238 3.07 -8.24 10.03
N LEU A 239 2.61 -9.40 9.53
CA LEU A 239 1.90 -9.52 8.26
C LEU A 239 0.42 -9.75 8.58
N ILE A 240 -0.43 -8.83 8.15
CA ILE A 240 -1.88 -8.91 8.34
C ILE A 240 -2.50 -9.44 7.05
N VAL A 241 -2.96 -10.67 7.06
CA VAL A 241 -3.60 -11.31 5.91
C VAL A 241 -5.07 -10.89 5.81
N VAL A 242 -5.48 -10.43 4.63
CA VAL A 242 -6.85 -9.96 4.34
C VAL A 242 -7.34 -10.66 3.05
N ASP A 243 -7.67 -11.93 3.14
CA ASP A 243 -7.89 -12.79 1.99
C ASP A 243 -9.16 -13.65 2.04
N GLY A 244 -9.94 -13.54 3.10
CA GLY A 244 -11.14 -14.36 3.29
C GLY A 244 -10.85 -15.85 3.53
N GLY A 245 -9.62 -16.20 3.90
CA GLY A 245 -9.15 -17.57 4.10
C GLY A 245 -8.61 -18.24 2.83
N ARG A 246 -8.39 -17.50 1.77
CA ARG A 246 -7.95 -18.06 0.46
C ARG A 246 -6.57 -18.75 0.52
N ALA A 247 -5.71 -18.37 1.44
CA ALA A 247 -4.36 -18.93 1.58
C ALA A 247 -4.28 -20.15 2.51
N LEU A 248 -5.42 -20.59 3.07
CA LEU A 248 -5.50 -21.77 3.92
C LEU A 248 -5.37 -23.09 3.15
#